data_0d9521d33aaadc444642c704e27a39b0
#
_entry.id   0d9521d33aaadc444642c704e27a39b0
#
_cell.length_a   1.000
_cell.length_b   1.000
_cell.length_c   1.000
_cell.angle_alpha   90.00
_cell.angle_beta   90.00
_cell.angle_gamma   90.00
#
_symmetry.space_group_name_H-M   'P 1'
#
loop_
_entity.id
_entity.type
_entity.pdbx_description
1 polymer ?
#
loop_
_entity_poly.entity_id
_entity_poly.type
_entity_poly.pdbx_seq_one_letter_code
_entity_poly.pdbx_strand_id
1 'polypeptide(L)'
;MSSPSRHPILVVDDEPSMRESLALLLDSAGYDVSTARDGFAALTHLKRTLPDLVVSDLNMPQMSGYELLSVVRRRFPQIVTVAMSGDYSGDVVPAGVIADAFFGKGQSLRNLLATIAALIRASDTWARTHKVDAPAWIPRNGNDANGVPYVLVTCIECLRSFQLPVIEETTGKVQEAACRFCPAKNRYIIEPATARMREVYA
;
A
#
# COMPACT_ATOMS: atom_id res chain seq x y z
N MET A 1 35.16 -2.02 13.06
CA MET A 1 34.25 -0.86 12.91
C MET A 1 33.04 -1.37 12.12
N SER A 2 31.91 -1.62 12.78
CA SER A 2 30.70 -2.06 12.10
C SER A 2 30.20 -0.91 11.25
N SER A 3 30.04 -1.13 9.94
CA SER A 3 29.33 -0.19 9.07
C SER A 3 27.95 0.08 9.69
N PRO A 4 27.48 1.34 9.72
CA PRO A 4 26.14 1.60 10.17
C PRO A 4 25.17 0.76 9.34
N SER A 5 24.29 0.00 10.01
CA SER A 5 23.28 -0.81 9.33
C SER A 5 22.39 0.13 8.52
N ARG A 6 22.40 -0.04 7.20
CA ARG A 6 21.50 0.71 6.32
C ARG A 6 20.08 0.28 6.62
N HIS A 7 19.15 1.22 6.71
CA HIS A 7 17.74 0.91 6.90
C HIS A 7 17.15 0.31 5.62
N PRO A 8 16.57 -0.90 5.67
CA PRO A 8 15.96 -1.52 4.50
C PRO A 8 14.64 -0.83 4.15
N ILE A 9 14.52 -0.42 2.89
CA ILE A 9 13.32 0.22 2.32
C ILE A 9 12.81 -0.61 1.15
N LEU A 10 11.48 -0.83 1.10
CA LEU A 10 10.81 -1.43 -0.05
C LEU A 10 10.08 -0.35 -0.84
N VAL A 11 10.44 -0.17 -2.10
CA VAL A 11 9.75 0.71 -3.06
C VAL A 11 8.81 -0.12 -3.92
N VAL A 12 7.53 0.26 -3.95
CA VAL A 12 6.49 -0.43 -4.72
C VAL A 12 5.84 0.55 -5.69
N ASP A 13 6.02 0.31 -6.98
CA ASP A 13 5.47 1.15 -8.05
C ASP A 13 5.37 0.30 -9.32
N ASP A 14 4.27 0.36 -10.06
CA ASP A 14 4.10 -0.41 -11.30
C ASP A 14 4.86 0.22 -12.47
N GLU A 15 5.14 1.52 -12.41
CA GLU A 15 5.93 2.22 -13.42
C GLU A 15 7.43 1.99 -13.25
N PRO A 16 8.11 1.31 -14.20
CA PRO A 16 9.54 0.96 -14.05
C PRO A 16 10.44 2.18 -13.87
N SER A 17 10.22 3.25 -14.62
CA SER A 17 11.05 4.46 -14.59
C SER A 17 10.99 5.16 -13.23
N MET A 18 9.81 5.26 -12.65
CA MET A 18 9.62 5.84 -11.31
C MET A 18 10.25 4.96 -10.24
N ARG A 19 9.99 3.65 -10.28
CA ARG A 19 10.52 2.67 -9.34
C ARG A 19 12.05 2.68 -9.31
N GLU A 20 12.70 2.67 -10.49
CA GLU A 20 14.15 2.68 -10.60
C GLU A 20 14.75 4.01 -10.14
N SER A 21 14.14 5.14 -10.51
CA SER A 21 14.59 6.47 -10.10
C SER A 21 14.54 6.64 -8.58
N LEU A 22 13.46 6.18 -7.95
CA LEU A 22 13.32 6.22 -6.49
C LEU A 22 14.33 5.29 -5.81
N ALA A 23 14.54 4.09 -6.35
CA ALA A 23 15.50 3.16 -5.79
C ALA A 23 16.93 3.75 -5.83
N LEU A 24 17.35 4.32 -6.95
CA LEU A 24 18.64 4.98 -7.09
C LEU A 24 18.81 6.17 -6.13
N LEU A 25 17.76 6.98 -6.00
CA LEU A 25 17.76 8.13 -5.09
C LEU A 25 17.97 7.69 -3.64
N LEU A 26 17.21 6.70 -3.19
CA LEU A 26 17.25 6.19 -1.81
C LEU A 26 18.57 5.46 -1.53
N ASP A 27 19.07 4.66 -2.48
CA ASP A 27 20.39 4.00 -2.33
C ASP A 27 21.51 5.04 -2.23
N SER A 28 21.48 6.09 -3.05
CA SER A 28 22.45 7.20 -2.97
C SER A 28 22.40 7.96 -1.65
N ALA A 29 21.23 7.97 -1.00
CA ALA A 29 21.03 8.54 0.33
C ALA A 29 21.44 7.59 1.48
N GLY A 30 21.93 6.38 1.16
CA GLY A 30 22.49 5.44 2.12
C GLY A 30 21.52 4.41 2.68
N TYR A 31 20.34 4.22 2.06
CA TYR A 31 19.39 3.17 2.43
C TYR A 31 19.71 1.84 1.71
N ASP A 32 19.20 0.73 2.26
CA ASP A 32 19.23 -0.59 1.60
C ASP A 32 17.88 -0.77 0.87
N VAL A 33 17.90 -0.70 -0.47
CA VAL A 33 16.66 -0.58 -1.24
C VAL A 33 16.33 -1.86 -1.98
N SER A 34 15.12 -2.37 -1.72
CA SER A 34 14.47 -3.40 -2.52
C SER A 34 13.30 -2.81 -3.29
N THR A 35 12.94 -3.42 -4.42
CA THR A 35 11.82 -2.94 -5.24
C THR A 35 10.80 -4.05 -5.50
N ALA A 36 9.54 -3.65 -5.69
CA ALA A 36 8.46 -4.51 -6.14
C ALA A 36 7.64 -3.78 -7.21
N ARG A 37 7.23 -4.50 -8.24
CA ARG A 37 6.49 -3.93 -9.38
C ARG A 37 4.98 -3.82 -9.16
N ASP A 38 4.45 -4.45 -8.12
CA ASP A 38 3.04 -4.51 -7.79
C ASP A 38 2.85 -4.94 -6.31
N GLY A 39 1.61 -4.83 -5.82
CA GLY A 39 1.30 -5.20 -4.45
C GLY A 39 1.53 -6.68 -4.12
N PHE A 40 1.33 -7.60 -5.08
CA PHE A 40 1.57 -9.04 -4.85
C PHE A 40 3.06 -9.36 -4.75
N ALA A 41 3.89 -8.73 -5.57
CA ALA A 41 5.34 -8.83 -5.46
C ALA A 41 5.83 -8.27 -4.12
N ALA A 42 5.26 -7.13 -3.68
CA ALA A 42 5.53 -6.57 -2.36
C ALA A 42 5.18 -7.53 -1.23
N LEU A 43 3.98 -8.14 -1.24
CA LEU A 43 3.60 -9.14 -0.24
C LEU A 43 4.51 -10.38 -0.26
N THR A 44 4.99 -10.77 -1.45
CA THR A 44 5.96 -11.88 -1.58
C THR A 44 7.30 -11.52 -0.94
N HIS A 45 7.75 -10.27 -1.10
CA HIS A 45 8.94 -9.75 -0.44
C HIS A 45 8.76 -9.76 1.08
N LEU A 46 7.66 -9.20 1.59
CA LEU A 46 7.36 -9.10 3.02
C LEU A 46 7.28 -10.45 3.75
N LYS A 47 6.99 -11.55 3.04
CA LYS A 47 7.05 -12.91 3.59
C LYS A 47 8.47 -13.39 3.89
N ARG A 48 9.47 -12.80 3.26
CA ARG A 48 10.88 -13.22 3.35
C ARG A 48 11.70 -12.26 4.19
N THR A 49 11.51 -10.97 3.97
CA THR A 49 12.31 -9.91 4.59
C THR A 49 11.38 -8.75 4.94
N LEU A 50 11.48 -8.28 6.18
CA LEU A 50 10.71 -7.12 6.63
C LEU A 50 11.57 -5.85 6.47
N PRO A 51 11.14 -4.87 5.69
CA PRO A 51 11.79 -3.57 5.63
C PRO A 51 11.41 -2.71 6.85
N ASP A 52 12.20 -1.69 7.13
CA ASP A 52 11.86 -0.66 8.12
C ASP A 52 10.76 0.25 7.58
N LEU A 53 10.74 0.46 6.23
CA LEU A 53 9.81 1.37 5.59
C LEU A 53 9.37 0.84 4.22
N VAL A 54 8.08 1.02 3.92
CA VAL A 54 7.48 0.79 2.60
C VAL A 54 7.06 2.12 1.99
N VAL A 55 7.53 2.39 0.78
CA VAL A 55 7.03 3.48 -0.07
C VAL A 55 6.20 2.85 -1.17
N SER A 56 4.92 3.18 -1.28
CA SER A 56 4.03 2.57 -2.28
C SER A 56 3.26 3.59 -3.09
N ASP A 57 3.27 3.41 -4.41
CA ASP A 57 2.25 4.05 -5.24
C ASP A 57 0.86 3.58 -4.84
N LEU A 58 -0.14 4.47 -4.92
CA LEU A 58 -1.54 4.16 -4.62
C LEU A 58 -2.25 3.53 -5.82
N ASN A 59 -1.90 3.93 -7.04
CA ASN A 59 -2.60 3.57 -8.27
C ASN A 59 -1.88 2.47 -9.03
N MET A 60 -1.91 1.26 -8.52
CA MET A 60 -1.34 0.10 -9.17
C MET A 60 -2.44 -0.87 -9.65
N PRO A 61 -2.21 -1.60 -10.76
CA PRO A 61 -3.15 -2.60 -11.25
C PRO A 61 -3.25 -3.80 -10.29
N GLN A 62 -4.40 -4.48 -10.29
CA GLN A 62 -4.73 -5.68 -9.51
C GLN A 62 -4.84 -5.42 -8.01
N MET A 63 -3.75 -5.15 -7.31
CA MET A 63 -3.70 -4.77 -5.91
C MET A 63 -3.23 -3.33 -5.81
N SER A 64 -4.11 -2.43 -5.41
CA SER A 64 -3.78 -1.03 -5.21
C SER A 64 -2.86 -0.81 -4.01
N GLY A 65 -2.17 0.35 -3.99
CA GLY A 65 -1.41 0.75 -2.81
C GLY A 65 -2.27 0.95 -1.57
N TYR A 66 -3.54 1.36 -1.74
CA TYR A 66 -4.48 1.45 -0.61
C TYR A 66 -4.67 0.10 0.08
N GLU A 67 -4.90 -0.95 -0.71
CA GLU A 67 -5.05 -2.32 -0.18
C GLU A 67 -3.74 -2.81 0.43
N LEU A 68 -2.62 -2.66 -0.29
CA LEU A 68 -1.30 -3.06 0.18
C LEU A 68 -0.96 -2.40 1.52
N LEU A 69 -1.09 -1.08 1.62
CA LEU A 69 -0.76 -0.33 2.84
C LEU A 69 -1.69 -0.68 4.00
N SER A 70 -2.97 -0.98 3.73
CA SER A 70 -3.90 -1.50 4.73
C SER A 70 -3.45 -2.85 5.29
N VAL A 71 -3.00 -3.77 4.42
CA VAL A 71 -2.45 -5.07 4.83
C VAL A 71 -1.18 -4.88 5.65
N VAL A 72 -0.25 -4.02 5.18
CA VAL A 72 1.01 -3.72 5.88
C VAL A 72 0.71 -3.17 7.27
N ARG A 73 -0.14 -2.17 7.39
CA ARG A 73 -0.50 -1.55 8.67
C ARG A 73 -1.08 -2.55 9.67
N ARG A 74 -1.91 -3.47 9.21
CA ARG A 74 -2.58 -4.45 10.09
C ARG A 74 -1.69 -5.63 10.45
N ARG A 75 -0.88 -6.12 9.51
CA ARG A 75 -0.07 -7.32 9.70
C ARG A 75 1.34 -7.04 10.22
N PHE A 76 1.88 -5.89 9.83
CA PHE A 76 3.26 -5.47 10.12
C PHE A 76 3.29 -4.04 10.70
N PRO A 77 2.66 -3.81 11.87
CA PRO A 77 2.50 -2.45 12.42
C PRO A 77 3.83 -1.75 12.74
N GLN A 78 4.94 -2.48 12.79
CA GLN A 78 6.29 -1.96 12.97
C GLN A 78 6.86 -1.33 11.70
N ILE A 79 6.31 -1.63 10.53
CA ILE A 79 6.78 -1.07 9.26
C ILE A 79 6.18 0.32 9.08
N VAL A 80 7.04 1.30 8.86
CA VAL A 80 6.63 2.67 8.49
C VAL A 80 6.15 2.68 7.05
N THR A 81 5.09 3.42 6.78
CA THR A 81 4.46 3.44 5.46
C THR A 81 4.38 4.85 4.88
N VAL A 82 4.78 5.00 3.62
CA VAL A 82 4.63 6.23 2.84
C VAL A 82 3.81 5.90 1.59
N ALA A 83 2.68 6.59 1.44
CA ALA A 83 1.86 6.51 0.23
C ALA A 83 2.34 7.55 -0.78
N MET A 84 2.37 7.17 -2.06
CA MET A 84 2.66 8.10 -3.17
C MET A 84 1.51 8.11 -4.18
N SER A 85 1.26 9.26 -4.81
CA SER A 85 0.35 9.34 -5.95
C SER A 85 0.68 10.51 -6.87
N GLY A 86 0.46 10.31 -8.18
CA GLY A 86 0.52 11.37 -9.19
C GLY A 86 -0.78 12.16 -9.34
N ASP A 87 -1.91 11.58 -8.91
CA ASP A 87 -3.25 12.16 -9.12
C ASP A 87 -3.61 13.27 -8.11
N TYR A 88 -2.79 13.41 -7.07
CA TYR A 88 -3.04 14.39 -6.01
C TYR A 88 -1.92 15.41 -5.98
N SER A 89 -2.28 16.67 -6.15
CA SER A 89 -1.38 17.80 -6.02
C SER A 89 -1.52 18.46 -4.65
N GLY A 90 -0.39 18.81 -4.03
CA GLY A 90 -0.35 19.50 -2.74
C GLY A 90 -0.49 18.58 -1.52
N ASP A 91 -0.91 19.16 -0.39
CA ASP A 91 -0.97 18.50 0.92
C ASP A 91 -2.28 17.72 1.15
N VAL A 92 -3.08 17.53 0.11
CA VAL A 92 -4.36 16.83 0.22
C VAL A 92 -4.11 15.32 0.23
N VAL A 93 -4.22 14.73 1.42
CA VAL A 93 -4.18 13.27 1.56
C VAL A 93 -5.49 12.67 1.06
N PRO A 94 -5.45 11.70 0.12
CA PRO A 94 -6.67 11.05 -0.35
C PRO A 94 -7.44 10.37 0.79
N ALA A 95 -8.76 10.44 0.73
CA ALA A 95 -9.60 9.72 1.69
C ALA A 95 -9.33 8.21 1.63
N GLY A 96 -9.19 7.58 2.79
CA GLY A 96 -8.94 6.13 2.88
C GLY A 96 -7.46 5.71 2.84
N VAL A 97 -6.52 6.63 2.67
CA VAL A 97 -5.09 6.32 2.79
C VAL A 97 -4.74 6.02 4.25
N ILE A 98 -4.24 4.83 4.49
CA ILE A 98 -3.71 4.40 5.79
C ILE A 98 -2.19 4.33 5.67
N ALA A 99 -1.53 5.48 5.80
CA ALA A 99 -0.07 5.58 5.77
C ALA A 99 0.42 6.58 6.83
N ASP A 100 1.70 6.49 7.19
CA ASP A 100 2.33 7.41 8.14
C ASP A 100 2.64 8.76 7.49
N ALA A 101 2.87 8.77 6.18
CA ALA A 101 2.98 9.98 5.37
C ALA A 101 2.44 9.77 3.96
N PHE A 102 2.13 10.90 3.31
CA PHE A 102 1.73 10.95 1.92
C PHE A 102 2.68 11.86 1.13
N PHE A 103 3.01 11.46 -0.10
CA PHE A 103 3.86 12.19 -1.01
C PHE A 103 3.22 12.28 -2.41
N GLY A 104 2.95 13.49 -2.88
CA GLY A 104 2.54 13.73 -4.25
C GLY A 104 3.74 13.61 -5.21
N LYS A 105 3.65 12.77 -6.25
CA LYS A 105 4.77 12.54 -7.21
C LYS A 105 5.25 13.83 -7.91
N GLY A 106 4.46 14.91 -7.90
CA GLY A 106 4.85 16.23 -8.41
C GLY A 106 5.67 17.08 -7.43
N GLN A 107 5.86 16.65 -6.21
CA GLN A 107 6.65 17.37 -5.20
C GLN A 107 8.15 17.11 -5.34
N SER A 108 8.95 17.96 -4.67
CA SER A 108 10.41 17.79 -4.67
C SER A 108 10.83 16.49 -3.99
N LEU A 109 11.64 15.68 -4.66
CA LEU A 109 12.22 14.45 -4.09
C LEU A 109 13.05 14.69 -2.82
N ARG A 110 13.55 15.92 -2.60
CA ARG A 110 14.19 16.30 -1.32
C ARG A 110 13.20 16.24 -0.16
N ASN A 111 11.94 16.60 -0.39
CA ASN A 111 10.89 16.52 0.63
C ASN A 111 10.60 15.06 0.97
N LEU A 112 10.57 14.16 -0.02
CA LEU A 112 10.42 12.73 0.21
C LEU A 112 11.56 12.19 1.08
N LEU A 113 12.82 12.49 0.76
CA LEU A 113 13.97 12.08 1.55
C LEU A 113 13.93 12.62 2.98
N ALA A 114 13.56 13.89 3.14
CA ALA A 114 13.42 14.50 4.48
C ALA A 114 12.32 13.83 5.30
N THR A 115 11.18 13.53 4.67
CA THR A 115 10.05 12.81 5.29
C THR A 115 10.46 11.40 5.71
N ILE A 116 11.09 10.63 4.82
CA ILE A 116 11.58 9.27 5.12
C ILE A 116 12.56 9.30 6.29
N ALA A 117 13.55 10.21 6.26
CA ALA A 117 14.54 10.33 7.32
C ALA A 117 13.91 10.73 8.68
N ALA A 118 12.87 11.57 8.67
CA ALA A 118 12.14 11.93 9.88
C ALA A 118 11.35 10.74 10.44
N LEU A 119 10.66 10.00 9.57
CA LEU A 119 9.86 8.84 9.95
C LEU A 119 10.71 7.70 10.51
N ILE A 120 11.84 7.38 9.88
CA ILE A 120 12.76 6.35 10.37
C ILE A 120 13.30 6.71 11.75
N ARG A 121 13.69 7.97 11.97
CA ARG A 121 14.13 8.43 13.31
C ARG A 121 13.03 8.36 14.37
N ALA A 122 11.77 8.53 13.97
CA ALA A 122 10.63 8.47 14.88
C ALA A 122 10.12 7.02 15.10
N SER A 123 10.51 6.06 14.27
CA SER A 123 9.93 4.71 14.23
C SER A 123 10.09 3.92 15.54
N ASP A 124 11.18 4.13 16.28
CA ASP A 124 11.42 3.44 17.56
C ASP A 124 10.32 3.73 18.61
N THR A 125 9.63 4.85 18.46
CA THR A 125 8.57 5.28 19.37
C THR A 125 7.17 4.87 18.86
N TRP A 126 6.99 4.73 17.55
CA TRP A 126 5.69 4.57 16.87
C TRP A 126 5.19 3.12 16.79
N ALA A 127 6.09 2.16 16.67
CA ALA A 127 5.75 0.74 16.44
C ALA A 127 4.85 0.13 17.53
N ARG A 128 4.73 0.77 18.69
CA ARG A 128 4.00 0.24 19.85
C ARG A 128 2.57 0.75 19.99
N THR A 129 2.17 1.81 19.29
CA THR A 129 0.91 2.52 19.58
C THR A 129 -0.17 2.40 18.51
N HIS A 130 0.11 1.91 17.31
CA HIS A 130 -0.80 2.01 16.16
C HIS A 130 -1.25 0.65 15.59
N LYS A 131 -1.73 -0.25 16.45
CA LYS A 131 -2.52 -1.38 15.97
C LYS A 131 -3.92 -0.87 15.58
N VAL A 132 -4.03 -0.32 14.37
CA VAL A 132 -5.31 0.18 13.88
C VAL A 132 -6.14 -1.01 13.40
N ASP A 133 -7.27 -1.26 14.05
CA ASP A 133 -8.30 -2.21 13.60
C ASP A 133 -9.16 -1.59 12.47
N ALA A 134 -8.49 -0.96 11.51
CA ALA A 134 -9.14 -0.35 10.36
C ALA A 134 -9.46 -1.41 9.30
N PRO A 135 -10.61 -1.32 8.63
CA PRO A 135 -10.89 -2.18 7.49
C PRO A 135 -9.96 -1.85 6.32
N ALA A 136 -9.60 -2.85 5.52
CA ALA A 136 -8.85 -2.63 4.28
C ALA A 136 -9.76 -1.95 3.25
N TRP A 137 -9.32 -0.85 2.65
CA TRP A 137 -10.00 -0.23 1.51
C TRP A 137 -9.60 -0.96 0.23
N ILE A 138 -10.59 -1.48 -0.50
CA ILE A 138 -10.35 -2.33 -1.67
C ILE A 138 -11.02 -1.70 -2.88
N PRO A 139 -10.26 -1.39 -3.94
CA PRO A 139 -10.81 -0.92 -5.20
C PRO A 139 -11.53 -2.06 -5.93
N ARG A 140 -12.42 -1.72 -6.86
CA ARG A 140 -13.01 -2.70 -7.78
C ARG A 140 -11.95 -3.19 -8.76
N ASN A 141 -11.87 -4.51 -8.94
CA ASN A 141 -10.87 -5.13 -9.81
C ASN A 141 -11.37 -5.44 -11.23
N GLY A 142 -12.60 -5.09 -11.55
CA GLY A 142 -13.24 -5.40 -12.85
C GLY A 142 -14.30 -6.49 -12.75
N ASN A 143 -14.55 -7.19 -13.86
CA ASN A 143 -15.55 -8.25 -13.94
C ASN A 143 -14.85 -9.63 -14.12
N ASP A 144 -15.46 -10.66 -13.55
CA ASP A 144 -15.06 -12.04 -13.76
C ASP A 144 -15.44 -12.55 -15.19
N ALA A 145 -15.14 -13.82 -15.48
CA ALA A 145 -15.44 -14.44 -16.76
C ALA A 145 -16.96 -14.47 -17.10
N ASN A 146 -17.83 -14.30 -16.11
CA ASN A 146 -19.29 -14.26 -16.26
C ASN A 146 -19.84 -12.82 -16.28
N GLY A 147 -18.96 -11.81 -16.28
CA GLY A 147 -19.35 -10.40 -16.24
C GLY A 147 -19.74 -9.89 -14.85
N VAL A 148 -19.53 -10.67 -13.78
CA VAL A 148 -19.86 -10.27 -12.43
C VAL A 148 -18.71 -9.42 -11.85
N PRO A 149 -18.99 -8.19 -11.37
CA PRO A 149 -17.96 -7.36 -10.76
C PRO A 149 -17.42 -8.02 -9.50
N TYR A 150 -16.09 -7.94 -9.30
CA TYR A 150 -15.43 -8.53 -8.15
C TYR A 150 -14.37 -7.62 -7.53
N VAL A 151 -13.99 -7.96 -6.32
CA VAL A 151 -12.83 -7.40 -5.61
C VAL A 151 -11.90 -8.54 -5.19
N LEU A 152 -10.60 -8.22 -5.08
CA LEU A 152 -9.59 -9.10 -4.50
C LEU A 152 -9.36 -8.72 -3.05
N VAL A 153 -9.74 -9.58 -2.12
CA VAL A 153 -9.47 -9.42 -0.70
C VAL A 153 -8.21 -10.16 -0.32
N THR A 154 -7.23 -9.45 0.23
CA THR A 154 -6.00 -10.07 0.73
C THR A 154 -6.12 -10.36 2.22
N CYS A 155 -5.93 -11.62 2.58
CA CYS A 155 -5.96 -12.03 3.99
C CYS A 155 -4.76 -11.47 4.75
N ILE A 156 -5.01 -10.77 5.85
CA ILE A 156 -3.98 -10.18 6.71
C ILE A 156 -3.12 -11.23 7.43
N GLU A 157 -3.63 -12.45 7.62
CA GLU A 157 -2.90 -13.50 8.31
C GLU A 157 -2.02 -14.34 7.38
N CYS A 158 -2.60 -14.90 6.31
CA CYS A 158 -1.85 -15.77 5.41
C CYS A 158 -1.31 -15.05 4.16
N LEU A 159 -1.65 -13.78 3.95
CA LEU A 159 -1.26 -12.94 2.81
C LEU A 159 -1.61 -13.54 1.44
N ARG A 160 -2.68 -14.36 1.39
CA ARG A 160 -3.25 -14.88 0.15
C ARG A 160 -4.47 -14.08 -0.23
N SER A 161 -4.62 -13.83 -1.53
CA SER A 161 -5.76 -13.08 -2.05
C SER A 161 -6.81 -14.03 -2.61
N PHE A 162 -8.08 -13.64 -2.51
CA PHE A 162 -9.23 -14.37 -3.03
C PHE A 162 -10.30 -13.41 -3.54
N GLN A 163 -11.02 -13.84 -4.54
CA GLN A 163 -12.08 -13.04 -5.15
C GLN A 163 -13.37 -13.10 -4.34
N LEU A 164 -14.04 -11.95 -4.26
CA LEU A 164 -15.41 -11.81 -3.77
C LEU A 164 -16.24 -11.03 -4.79
N PRO A 165 -17.50 -11.43 -5.04
CA PRO A 165 -18.40 -10.64 -5.87
C PRO A 165 -18.72 -9.31 -5.19
N VAL A 166 -18.88 -8.26 -5.98
CA VAL A 166 -19.34 -6.95 -5.50
C VAL A 166 -20.85 -6.96 -5.35
N ILE A 167 -21.32 -6.60 -4.17
CA ILE A 167 -22.74 -6.34 -3.89
C ILE A 167 -22.88 -4.82 -3.74
N GLU A 168 -23.55 -4.16 -4.69
CA GLU A 168 -23.65 -2.69 -4.75
C GLU A 168 -24.18 -2.06 -3.47
N GLU A 169 -25.17 -2.69 -2.83
CA GLU A 169 -25.76 -2.21 -1.58
C GLU A 169 -24.79 -2.14 -0.40
N THR A 170 -23.66 -2.85 -0.49
CA THR A 170 -22.63 -2.92 0.56
C THR A 170 -21.41 -2.06 0.27
N THR A 171 -21.34 -1.43 -0.91
CA THR A 171 -20.25 -0.52 -1.30
C THR A 171 -20.19 0.67 -0.32
N GLY A 172 -18.96 1.04 0.09
CA GLY A 172 -18.74 2.10 1.07
C GLY A 172 -19.05 1.72 2.53
N LYS A 173 -19.52 0.50 2.79
CA LYS A 173 -19.77 -0.01 4.14
C LYS A 173 -18.72 -1.02 4.55
N VAL A 174 -18.45 -1.08 5.86
CA VAL A 174 -17.56 -2.11 6.43
C VAL A 174 -18.20 -3.48 6.25
N GLN A 175 -17.47 -4.39 5.64
CA GLN A 175 -17.85 -5.78 5.43
C GLN A 175 -16.84 -6.72 6.09
N GLU A 176 -17.23 -7.96 6.27
CA GLU A 176 -16.38 -9.01 6.80
C GLU A 176 -16.42 -10.24 5.88
N ALA A 177 -15.24 -10.79 5.56
CA ALA A 177 -15.13 -12.02 4.79
C ALA A 177 -14.20 -13.02 5.48
N ALA A 178 -14.64 -14.27 5.54
CA ALA A 178 -13.78 -15.39 5.96
C ALA A 178 -12.72 -15.64 4.88
N CYS A 179 -11.48 -15.86 5.30
CA CYS A 179 -10.43 -16.27 4.37
C CYS A 179 -10.73 -17.67 3.82
N ARG A 180 -10.44 -17.88 2.53
CA ARG A 180 -10.59 -19.21 1.90
C ARG A 180 -9.45 -20.18 2.22
N PHE A 181 -8.36 -19.69 2.84
CA PHE A 181 -7.11 -20.44 3.02
C PHE A 181 -6.70 -20.62 4.47
N CYS A 182 -7.32 -19.89 5.41
CA CYS A 182 -7.05 -19.98 6.84
C CYS A 182 -8.29 -19.52 7.65
N PRO A 183 -8.36 -19.72 8.97
CA PRO A 183 -9.53 -19.38 9.77
C PRO A 183 -9.73 -17.87 10.03
N ALA A 184 -8.91 -17.01 9.44
CA ALA A 184 -8.99 -15.56 9.67
C ALA A 184 -10.22 -14.94 9.03
N LYS A 185 -10.72 -13.88 9.67
CA LYS A 185 -11.73 -12.98 9.13
C LYS A 185 -11.08 -11.65 8.75
N ASN A 186 -11.47 -11.10 7.60
CA ASN A 186 -10.93 -9.87 7.06
C ASN A 186 -12.01 -8.82 7.00
N ARG A 187 -11.78 -7.66 7.62
CA ARG A 187 -12.67 -6.50 7.51
C ARG A 187 -12.20 -5.63 6.34
N TYR A 188 -13.14 -5.26 5.49
CA TYR A 188 -12.84 -4.47 4.30
C TYR A 188 -13.98 -3.51 3.95
N ILE A 189 -13.67 -2.52 3.13
CA ILE A 189 -14.61 -1.59 2.51
C ILE A 189 -14.34 -1.61 1.01
N ILE A 190 -15.37 -1.83 0.20
CA ILE A 190 -15.29 -1.63 -1.24
C ILE A 190 -15.42 -0.14 -1.51
N GLU A 191 -14.47 0.44 -2.23
CA GLU A 191 -14.53 1.84 -2.61
C GLU A 191 -15.78 2.11 -3.45
N PRO A 192 -16.55 3.18 -3.17
CA PRO A 192 -17.63 3.61 -4.04
C PRO A 192 -17.06 3.89 -5.45
N ALA A 193 -17.82 3.59 -6.48
CA ALA A 193 -17.50 4.00 -7.84
C ALA A 193 -17.44 5.54 -7.87
N THR A 194 -16.26 6.10 -7.65
CA THR A 194 -16.04 7.55 -7.77
C THR A 194 -16.11 7.92 -9.24
N ALA A 195 -16.54 9.13 -9.54
CA ALA A 195 -16.67 9.68 -10.90
C ALA A 195 -15.39 9.63 -11.75
N ARG A 196 -14.25 9.24 -11.17
CA ARG A 196 -12.94 9.09 -11.82
C ARG A 196 -12.89 8.03 -12.94
N MET A 197 -13.77 7.01 -12.92
CA MET A 197 -13.82 6.05 -14.02
C MET A 197 -14.48 6.59 -15.30
N ARG A 198 -15.09 7.79 -15.28
CA ARG A 198 -15.73 8.36 -16.47
C ARG A 198 -14.76 9.08 -17.41
N GLU A 199 -13.58 9.50 -16.96
CA GLU A 199 -12.62 10.26 -17.78
C GLU A 199 -11.58 9.39 -18.49
N VAL A 200 -11.42 8.12 -18.13
CA VAL A 200 -10.41 7.22 -18.75
C VAL A 200 -10.96 6.45 -19.95
N TYR A 201 -12.28 6.46 -20.18
CA TYR A 201 -12.94 5.74 -21.28
C TYR A 201 -13.91 6.63 -22.11
N ALA A 202 -13.73 7.93 -22.12
CA ALA A 202 -14.44 8.85 -23.02
C ALA A 202 -13.53 9.31 -24.16
#